data_9953f46909c1807f8b61a0caee74c769
#
_entry.id   9953f46909c1807f8b61a0caee74c769
#
_cell.length_a   1.000
_cell.length_b   1.000
_cell.length_c   1.000
_cell.angle_alpha   90.00
_cell.angle_beta   90.00
_cell.angle_gamma   90.00
#
_symmetry.space_group_name_H-M   'P 1'
#
loop_
_entity.id
_entity.type
_entity.pdbx_description
1 polymer ?
#
loop_
_entity_poly.entity_id
_entity_poly.type
_entity_poly.pdbx_seq_one_letter_code
_entity_poly.pdbx_strand_id
1 'polypeptide(L)'
;MSAQRLFEQGYWNEASVERAVIKRLSIWVGVFVVGLIATTVVALELGDVVTVETSGVVPSVARQTHVWFIAIDDKILLEAGNAQNPWVQDLVAGGELRLVGQGLGGGYSYSLNGPESHQQIRDRMRAKYGWRGWWISLIIDTTESTMIEIARIEA
;
A
#
# COMPACT_ATOMS: atom_id res chain seq x y z
N MET A 1 -55.98 28.09 -22.49
CA MET A 1 -54.84 27.15 -22.18
C MET A 1 -55.13 26.58 -20.79
N SER A 2 -55.30 25.27 -20.65
CA SER A 2 -55.79 24.66 -19.41
C SER A 2 -54.65 24.62 -18.37
N ALA A 3 -54.96 24.98 -17.11
CA ALA A 3 -54.05 24.94 -15.97
C ALA A 3 -53.36 23.54 -15.79
N GLN A 4 -54.04 22.51 -16.23
CA GLN A 4 -53.53 21.14 -16.22
C GLN A 4 -52.26 20.96 -17.05
N ARG A 5 -52.15 21.57 -18.23
CA ARG A 5 -50.93 21.46 -19.09
C ARG A 5 -49.71 22.15 -18.50
N LEU A 6 -49.91 23.23 -17.76
CA LEU A 6 -48.82 23.94 -17.09
C LEU A 6 -48.25 23.11 -15.90
N PHE A 7 -49.12 22.40 -15.21
CA PHE A 7 -48.75 21.55 -14.10
C PHE A 7 -47.95 20.32 -14.59
N GLU A 8 -48.39 19.67 -15.66
CA GLU A 8 -47.64 18.53 -16.25
C GLU A 8 -46.26 18.94 -16.80
N GLN A 9 -46.17 20.12 -17.47
CA GLN A 9 -44.87 20.60 -17.97
C GLN A 9 -43.87 20.91 -16.84
N GLY A 10 -44.33 21.45 -15.70
CA GLY A 10 -43.49 21.69 -14.52
C GLY A 10 -42.92 20.38 -13.95
N TYR A 11 -43.76 19.38 -13.80
CA TYR A 11 -43.41 18.08 -13.24
C TYR A 11 -42.35 17.32 -14.09
N TRP A 12 -42.51 17.33 -15.41
CA TRP A 12 -41.52 16.71 -16.34
C TRP A 12 -40.17 17.42 -16.32
N ASN A 13 -40.14 18.71 -16.10
CA ASN A 13 -38.90 19.48 -16.04
C ASN A 13 -38.09 19.17 -14.77
N GLU A 14 -38.76 19.10 -13.62
CA GLU A 14 -38.10 18.72 -12.34
C GLU A 14 -37.46 17.33 -12.38
N ALA A 15 -38.16 16.31 -12.84
CA ALA A 15 -37.67 14.96 -12.98
C ALA A 15 -36.50 14.85 -13.97
N SER A 16 -36.42 15.71 -14.97
CA SER A 16 -35.29 15.76 -15.90
C SER A 16 -34.06 16.41 -15.29
N VAL A 17 -34.23 17.44 -14.49
CA VAL A 17 -33.16 18.11 -13.75
C VAL A 17 -32.56 17.21 -12.69
N GLU A 18 -33.40 16.53 -11.90
CA GLU A 18 -32.93 15.56 -10.90
C GLU A 18 -32.06 14.45 -11.52
N ARG A 19 -32.54 13.87 -12.62
CA ARG A 19 -31.75 12.83 -13.34
C ARG A 19 -30.43 13.35 -13.86
N ALA A 20 -30.40 14.59 -14.36
CA ALA A 20 -29.17 15.22 -14.82
C ALA A 20 -28.18 15.48 -13.67
N VAL A 21 -28.68 15.91 -12.52
CA VAL A 21 -27.87 16.12 -11.30
C VAL A 21 -27.32 14.80 -10.79
N ILE A 22 -28.14 13.76 -10.65
CA ILE A 22 -27.71 12.43 -10.22
C ILE A 22 -26.63 11.88 -11.17
N LYS A 23 -26.84 11.97 -12.48
CA LYS A 23 -25.86 11.52 -13.48
C LYS A 23 -24.52 12.26 -13.34
N ARG A 24 -24.55 13.57 -13.19
CA ARG A 24 -23.32 14.37 -12.98
C ARG A 24 -22.62 13.99 -11.68
N LEU A 25 -23.36 13.84 -10.58
CA LEU A 25 -22.82 13.43 -9.30
C LEU A 25 -22.16 12.04 -9.41
N SER A 26 -22.82 11.08 -10.07
CA SER A 26 -22.27 9.73 -10.28
C SER A 26 -20.97 9.74 -11.08
N ILE A 27 -20.87 10.61 -12.10
CA ILE A 27 -19.65 10.78 -12.88
C ILE A 27 -18.51 11.32 -11.99
N TRP A 28 -18.78 12.36 -11.19
CA TRP A 28 -17.77 12.94 -10.30
C TRP A 28 -17.32 11.98 -9.21
N VAL A 29 -18.23 11.20 -8.64
CA VAL A 29 -17.92 10.13 -7.70
C VAL A 29 -17.02 9.07 -8.37
N GLY A 30 -17.35 8.66 -9.59
CA GLY A 30 -16.53 7.72 -10.37
C GLY A 30 -15.13 8.26 -10.62
N VAL A 31 -14.98 9.49 -11.06
CA VAL A 31 -13.69 10.17 -11.28
C VAL A 31 -12.89 10.26 -9.98
N PHE A 32 -13.55 10.60 -8.87
CA PHE A 32 -12.91 10.66 -7.56
C PHE A 32 -12.37 9.30 -7.12
N VAL A 33 -13.17 8.24 -7.24
CA VAL A 33 -12.75 6.87 -6.88
C VAL A 33 -11.58 6.40 -7.74
N VAL A 34 -11.62 6.63 -9.05
CA VAL A 34 -10.51 6.30 -9.96
C VAL A 34 -9.26 7.09 -9.59
N GLY A 35 -9.40 8.38 -9.30
CA GLY A 35 -8.29 9.22 -8.85
C GLY A 35 -7.66 8.71 -7.55
N LEU A 36 -8.49 8.30 -6.58
CA LEU A 36 -8.04 7.74 -5.32
C LEU A 36 -7.26 6.44 -5.52
N ILE A 37 -7.79 5.53 -6.33
CA ILE A 37 -7.10 4.27 -6.67
C ILE A 37 -5.77 4.55 -7.38
N ALA A 38 -5.76 5.40 -8.39
CA ALA A 38 -4.56 5.76 -9.13
C ALA A 38 -3.49 6.38 -8.21
N THR A 39 -3.88 7.29 -7.32
CA THR A 39 -2.96 7.90 -6.34
C THR A 39 -2.39 6.85 -5.39
N THR A 40 -3.20 5.90 -4.96
CA THR A 40 -2.75 4.81 -4.07
C THR A 40 -1.75 3.90 -4.77
N VAL A 41 -2.03 3.49 -6.02
CA VAL A 41 -1.09 2.69 -6.82
C VAL A 41 0.23 3.44 -7.03
N VAL A 42 0.17 4.72 -7.40
CA VAL A 42 1.35 5.57 -7.54
C VAL A 42 2.14 5.66 -6.22
N ALA A 43 1.46 5.82 -5.09
CA ALA A 43 2.11 5.90 -3.79
C ALA A 43 2.83 4.60 -3.40
N LEU A 44 2.27 3.46 -3.75
CA LEU A 44 2.83 2.14 -3.43
C LEU A 44 3.97 1.73 -4.37
N GLU A 45 3.82 1.95 -5.69
CA GLU A 45 4.73 1.40 -6.71
C GLU A 45 5.83 2.39 -7.15
N LEU A 46 5.53 3.70 -7.19
CA LEU A 46 6.51 4.72 -7.56
C LEU A 46 7.35 5.12 -6.36
N GLY A 47 8.39 4.39 -6.10
CA GLY A 47 9.33 4.73 -5.04
C GLY A 47 10.40 3.67 -4.87
N ASP A 48 11.23 3.85 -3.87
CA ASP A 48 12.26 2.91 -3.49
C ASP A 48 11.61 1.68 -2.83
N VAL A 49 10.94 0.86 -3.63
CA VAL A 49 10.46 -0.46 -3.20
C VAL A 49 11.48 -1.53 -3.59
N VAL A 50 11.59 -2.53 -2.77
CA VAL A 50 12.39 -3.72 -3.05
C VAL A 50 11.45 -4.91 -3.21
N THR A 51 11.75 -5.80 -4.13
CA THR A 51 11.05 -7.06 -4.24
C THR A 51 11.65 -8.02 -3.23
N VAL A 52 10.85 -8.44 -2.28
CA VAL A 52 11.15 -9.50 -1.32
C VAL A 52 10.70 -10.82 -1.92
N GLU A 53 11.62 -11.74 -2.09
CA GLU A 53 11.33 -13.13 -2.45
C GLU A 53 11.47 -13.98 -1.20
N THR A 54 10.42 -14.71 -0.84
CA THR A 54 10.46 -15.70 0.23
C THR A 54 10.16 -17.08 -0.32
N SER A 55 10.87 -18.08 0.18
CA SER A 55 10.51 -19.49 -0.01
C SER A 55 9.94 -19.98 1.31
N GLY A 56 8.71 -20.46 1.30
CA GLY A 56 8.14 -21.14 2.46
C GLY A 56 8.89 -22.42 2.79
N VAL A 57 8.59 -23.02 3.94
CA VAL A 57 9.14 -24.34 4.36
C VAL A 57 8.86 -25.43 3.32
N VAL A 58 7.84 -25.24 2.50
CA VAL A 58 7.58 -26.06 1.31
C VAL A 58 8.23 -25.37 0.11
N PRO A 59 9.33 -25.89 -0.47
CA PRO A 59 10.11 -25.23 -1.53
C PRO A 59 9.34 -24.90 -2.83
N SER A 60 8.09 -25.33 -2.95
CA SER A 60 7.31 -25.22 -4.18
C SER A 60 6.59 -23.87 -4.36
N VAL A 61 6.60 -22.98 -3.38
CA VAL A 61 5.87 -21.71 -3.46
C VAL A 61 6.80 -20.54 -3.13
N ALA A 62 7.56 -20.10 -4.12
CA ALA A 62 8.24 -18.81 -4.02
C ALA A 62 7.20 -17.67 -4.11
N ARG A 63 7.26 -16.73 -3.17
CA ARG A 63 6.43 -15.54 -3.14
C ARG A 63 7.27 -14.33 -3.49
N GLN A 64 6.69 -13.40 -4.23
CA GLN A 64 7.28 -12.11 -4.49
C GLN A 64 6.34 -11.02 -3.98
N THR A 65 6.89 -10.08 -3.21
CA THR A 65 6.13 -8.96 -2.63
C THR A 65 6.96 -7.69 -2.73
N HIS A 66 6.34 -6.60 -3.14
CA HIS A 66 6.95 -5.28 -3.11
C HIS A 66 6.85 -4.70 -1.71
N VAL A 67 7.97 -4.32 -1.13
CA VAL A 67 8.06 -3.87 0.25
C VAL A 67 8.83 -2.56 0.34
N TRP A 68 8.37 -1.65 1.17
CA TRP A 68 9.11 -0.45 1.53
C TRP A 68 10.26 -0.78 2.45
N PHE A 69 11.37 -0.11 2.25
CA PHE A 69 12.57 -0.34 3.04
C PHE A 69 13.27 0.95 3.41
N ILE A 70 14.04 0.93 4.49
CA ILE A 70 15.04 1.93 4.82
C ILE A 70 16.39 1.25 5.04
N ALA A 71 17.43 1.87 4.51
CA ALA A 71 18.81 1.49 4.85
C ALA A 71 19.30 2.46 5.94
N ILE A 72 19.84 1.91 7.01
CA ILE A 72 20.40 2.65 8.15
C ILE A 72 21.72 2.01 8.50
N ASP A 73 22.80 2.76 8.28
CA ASP A 73 24.15 2.23 8.43
C ASP A 73 24.32 0.94 7.59
N ASP A 74 24.66 -0.18 8.22
CA ASP A 74 24.85 -1.47 7.56
C ASP A 74 23.58 -2.37 7.59
N LYS A 75 22.45 -1.82 8.04
CA LYS A 75 21.20 -2.56 8.21
C LYS A 75 20.15 -2.09 7.23
N ILE A 76 19.30 -3.00 6.84
CA ILE A 76 18.10 -2.70 6.05
C ILE A 76 16.89 -3.11 6.89
N LEU A 77 15.93 -2.21 6.97
CA LEU A 77 14.67 -2.44 7.66
C LEU A 77 13.55 -2.51 6.62
N LEU A 78 12.82 -3.61 6.61
CA LEU A 78 11.64 -3.81 5.77
C LEU A 78 10.38 -3.57 6.58
N GLU A 79 9.42 -2.88 5.99
CA GLU A 79 8.10 -2.69 6.59
C GLU A 79 7.13 -3.76 6.06
N ALA A 80 6.70 -4.65 6.93
CA ALA A 80 5.84 -5.76 6.54
C ALA A 80 4.35 -5.44 6.50
N GLY A 81 3.94 -4.26 6.93
CA GLY A 81 2.54 -3.86 7.04
C GLY A 81 1.80 -4.63 8.13
N ASN A 82 1.71 -5.96 8.03
CA ASN A 82 1.07 -6.82 9.03
C ASN A 82 1.87 -8.12 9.19
N ALA A 83 2.02 -8.57 10.44
CA ALA A 83 2.67 -9.84 10.76
C ALA A 83 1.99 -11.07 10.13
N GLN A 84 0.70 -10.98 9.79
CA GLN A 84 -0.06 -12.06 9.16
C GLN A 84 0.15 -12.14 7.64
N ASN A 85 0.92 -11.23 7.04
CA ASN A 85 1.22 -11.30 5.63
C ASN A 85 1.92 -12.63 5.29
N PRO A 86 1.50 -13.32 4.20
CA PRO A 86 2.03 -14.66 3.88
C PRO A 86 3.55 -14.74 3.78
N TRP A 87 4.20 -13.72 3.23
CA TRP A 87 5.66 -13.68 3.15
C TRP A 87 6.34 -13.54 4.52
N VAL A 88 5.70 -12.83 5.47
CA VAL A 88 6.18 -12.76 6.87
C VAL A 88 6.05 -14.11 7.55
N GLN A 89 4.93 -14.79 7.32
CA GLN A 89 4.70 -16.13 7.86
C GLN A 89 5.69 -17.16 7.30
N ASP A 90 6.09 -17.02 6.03
CA ASP A 90 7.17 -17.83 5.46
C ASP A 90 8.48 -17.64 6.26
N LEU A 91 8.81 -16.39 6.65
CA LEU A 91 10.00 -16.10 7.46
C LEU A 91 9.88 -16.61 8.91
N VAL A 92 8.70 -16.45 9.52
CA VAL A 92 8.43 -17.01 10.87
C VAL A 92 8.62 -18.52 10.87
N ALA A 93 8.28 -19.20 9.78
CA ALA A 93 8.48 -20.63 9.60
C ALA A 93 9.92 -21.01 9.25
N GLY A 94 10.87 -20.07 9.19
CA GLY A 94 12.27 -20.34 8.87
C GLY A 94 12.58 -20.39 7.37
N GLY A 95 11.71 -19.79 6.54
CA GLY A 95 11.93 -19.68 5.10
C GLY A 95 13.11 -18.78 4.73
N GLU A 96 13.62 -18.92 3.53
CA GLU A 96 14.68 -18.07 3.01
C GLU A 96 14.17 -16.71 2.57
N LEU A 97 15.00 -15.67 2.74
CA LEU A 97 14.74 -14.32 2.28
C LEU A 97 15.77 -13.90 1.24
N ARG A 98 15.27 -13.42 0.12
CA ARG A 98 16.08 -12.83 -0.94
C ARG A 98 15.53 -11.47 -1.34
N LEU A 99 16.41 -10.51 -1.58
CA LEU A 99 16.02 -9.20 -2.10
C LEU A 99 16.42 -9.08 -3.57
N VAL A 100 15.56 -8.42 -4.33
CA VAL A 100 15.76 -8.11 -5.75
C VAL A 100 15.41 -6.66 -6.01
N GLY A 101 16.29 -5.93 -6.66
CA GLY A 101 16.09 -4.52 -7.02
C GLY A 101 16.87 -3.55 -6.13
N GLN A 102 16.89 -2.28 -6.50
CA GLN A 102 17.54 -1.16 -5.77
C GLN A 102 19.02 -1.40 -5.38
N GLY A 103 19.75 -2.22 -6.16
CA GLY A 103 21.13 -2.59 -5.84
C GLY A 103 21.27 -3.56 -4.65
N LEU A 104 20.18 -4.08 -4.13
CA LEU A 104 20.10 -4.96 -2.97
C LEU A 104 19.97 -6.44 -3.37
N GLY A 105 20.62 -6.88 -4.45
CA GLY A 105 20.54 -8.28 -4.88
C GLY A 105 21.26 -9.22 -3.90
N GLY A 106 20.68 -10.38 -3.60
CA GLY A 106 21.33 -11.46 -2.82
C GLY A 106 20.47 -12.07 -1.73
N GLY A 107 21.07 -13.00 -1.00
CA GLY A 107 20.51 -13.60 0.20
C GLY A 107 20.81 -12.76 1.44
N TYR A 108 19.89 -12.79 2.37
CA TYR A 108 19.96 -12.01 3.60
C TYR A 108 19.56 -12.87 4.80
N SER A 109 20.28 -12.69 5.92
CA SER A 109 19.78 -13.11 7.22
C SER A 109 18.79 -12.08 7.73
N TYR A 110 17.82 -12.50 8.50
CA TYR A 110 16.77 -11.61 9.01
C TYR A 110 16.52 -11.83 10.50
N SER A 111 16.07 -10.77 11.16
CA SER A 111 15.56 -10.79 12.52
C SER A 111 14.18 -10.18 12.54
N LEU A 112 13.23 -10.91 13.09
CA LEU A 112 11.90 -10.43 13.38
C LEU A 112 11.96 -9.62 14.68
N ASN A 113 11.39 -8.42 14.71
CA ASN A 113 11.44 -7.49 15.86
C ASN A 113 12.84 -6.88 16.07
N GLY A 114 13.28 -6.07 15.13
CA GLY A 114 14.47 -5.24 15.27
C GLY A 114 14.46 -4.38 16.55
N PRO A 115 15.64 -3.97 17.07
CA PRO A 115 15.79 -3.28 18.36
C PRO A 115 15.20 -1.86 18.38
N GLU A 116 14.89 -1.29 17.22
CA GLU A 116 14.32 0.06 17.13
C GLU A 116 12.84 0.05 17.48
N SER A 117 12.37 1.11 18.15
CA SER A 117 10.95 1.26 18.43
C SER A 117 10.18 1.44 17.11
N HIS A 118 9.00 0.85 17.02
CA HIS A 118 8.10 1.00 15.88
C HIS A 118 7.92 2.47 15.47
N GLN A 119 7.81 3.38 16.45
CA GLN A 119 7.64 4.80 16.20
C GLN A 119 8.84 5.42 15.47
N GLN A 120 10.07 5.10 15.89
CA GLN A 120 11.29 5.63 15.25
C GLN A 120 11.39 5.18 13.80
N ILE A 121 11.06 3.92 13.51
CA ILE A 121 11.07 3.39 12.15
C ILE A 121 9.99 4.09 11.30
N ARG A 122 8.79 4.28 11.84
CA ARG A 122 7.71 5.00 11.16
C ARG A 122 8.10 6.45 10.82
N ASP A 123 8.78 7.14 11.73
CA ASP A 123 9.24 8.50 11.49
C ASP A 123 10.30 8.55 10.37
N ARG A 124 11.21 7.59 10.32
CA ARG A 124 12.18 7.45 9.23
C ARG A 124 11.52 7.08 7.90
N MET A 125 10.54 6.17 7.90
CA MET A 125 9.74 5.86 6.72
C MET A 125 9.00 7.10 6.19
N ARG A 126 8.38 7.88 7.07
CA ARG A 126 7.75 9.15 6.70
C ARG A 126 8.74 10.15 6.11
N ALA A 127 9.94 10.25 6.68
CA ALA A 127 10.98 11.13 6.16
C ALA A 127 11.44 10.69 4.75
N LYS A 128 11.63 9.40 4.53
CA LYS A 128 12.05 8.84 3.23
C LYS A 128 10.95 8.95 2.17
N TYR A 129 9.74 8.53 2.50
CA TYR A 129 8.64 8.42 1.52
C TYR A 129 7.76 9.67 1.43
N GLY A 130 7.93 10.63 2.36
CA GLY A 130 7.25 11.92 2.34
C GLY A 130 5.72 11.80 2.28
N TRP A 131 5.08 12.48 1.31
CA TRP A 131 3.63 12.49 1.15
C TRP A 131 3.03 11.09 0.93
N ARG A 132 3.79 10.16 0.34
CA ARG A 132 3.36 8.78 0.10
C ARG A 132 3.17 8.02 1.42
N GLY A 133 4.13 8.15 2.33
CA GLY A 133 4.03 7.57 3.67
C GLY A 133 2.83 8.12 4.45
N TRP A 134 2.56 9.42 4.35
CA TRP A 134 1.38 10.06 4.92
C TRP A 134 0.08 9.51 4.27
N TRP A 135 0.02 9.45 2.93
CA TRP A 135 -1.14 8.93 2.19
C TRP A 135 -1.50 7.51 2.59
N ILE A 136 -0.50 6.62 2.64
CA ILE A 136 -0.71 5.22 3.02
C ILE A 136 -1.18 5.11 4.46
N SER A 137 -0.64 5.91 5.38
CA SER A 137 -1.08 5.90 6.79
C SER A 137 -2.53 6.38 7.00
N LEU A 138 -3.13 7.07 6.02
CA LEU A 138 -4.56 7.42 6.06
C LEU A 138 -5.48 6.26 5.64
N ILE A 139 -4.96 5.34 4.82
CA ILE A 139 -5.76 4.27 4.20
C ILE A 139 -5.54 2.95 4.92
N ILE A 140 -4.32 2.72 5.40
CA ILE A 140 -3.91 1.48 6.06
C ILE A 140 -3.54 1.79 7.50
N ASP A 141 -4.09 1.02 8.43
CA ASP A 141 -3.62 1.05 9.82
C ASP A 141 -2.20 0.47 9.89
N THR A 142 -1.25 1.36 10.16
CA THR A 142 0.17 1.01 10.25
C THR A 142 0.63 0.78 11.69
N THR A 143 -0.28 0.80 12.68
CA THR A 143 0.05 0.61 14.09
C THR A 143 0.50 -0.82 14.39
N GLU A 144 0.00 -1.79 13.63
CA GLU A 144 0.36 -3.21 13.72
C GLU A 144 1.46 -3.62 12.72
N SER A 145 2.09 -2.65 12.06
CA SER A 145 3.15 -2.92 11.11
C SER A 145 4.34 -3.59 11.78
N THR A 146 4.73 -4.73 11.23
CA THR A 146 5.89 -5.50 11.70
C THR A 146 7.14 -5.05 10.96
N MET A 147 8.23 -4.87 11.69
CA MET A 147 9.53 -4.53 11.13
C MET A 147 10.42 -5.73 11.10
N ILE A 148 11.11 -5.91 9.98
CA ILE A 148 12.06 -6.98 9.76
C ILE A 148 13.42 -6.34 9.50
N GLU A 149 14.35 -6.56 10.42
CA GLU A 149 15.74 -6.16 10.24
C GLU A 149 16.45 -7.24 9.43
N ILE A 150 17.20 -6.82 8.42
CA ILE A 150 17.97 -7.72 7.58
C ILE A 150 19.43 -7.29 7.52
N ALA A 151 20.30 -8.26 7.48
CA ALA A 151 21.74 -8.10 7.27
C ALA A 151 22.18 -8.95 6.09
N ARG A 152 23.10 -8.43 5.28
CA ARG A 152 23.63 -9.17 4.13
C ARG A 152 24.41 -10.38 4.61
N ILE A 153 24.19 -11.53 4.00
CA ILE A 153 25.04 -12.70 4.21
C ILE A 153 26.33 -12.45 3.42
N GLU A 154 27.42 -12.22 4.13
CA GLU A 154 28.74 -12.21 3.50
C GLU A 154 29.06 -13.63 3.01
N ALA A 155 29.37 -13.75 1.72
CA ALA A 155 29.70 -15.02 1.08
C ALA A 155 31.19 -15.35 1.27
#